data_57713ee1dd391f0255c9c8b5b25ac7f7
#
_entry.id   57713ee1dd391f0255c9c8b5b25ac7f7
#
_cell.length_a   1.000
_cell.length_b   1.000
_cell.length_c   1.000
_cell.angle_alpha   90.00
_cell.angle_beta   90.00
_cell.angle_gamma   90.00
#
_symmetry.space_group_name_H-M   'P 1'
#
loop_
_entity.id
_entity.type
_entity.pdbx_description
1 polymer ?
#
loop_
_entity_poly.entity_id
_entity_poly.type
_entity_poly.pdbx_seq_one_letter_code
_entity_poly.pdbx_strand_id
1 'polypeptide(L)'
;VEKLVTPVSLQITGASKEKQLRARKLQKRIIAATSLLLVFILGYTGIANHISSDKVIRIGSKDFTEQHILAHMFSDLIEARTDITVDRKINLGGTQVCFSALRSGDIDLYFDYSGTAYGDTLNYPPISDMEEVYTTVKNDFKNLYGIDVLKQFAFNNTYVLAVTQETAAAYGLNSISDLAKVGSSLKAGTTLEFLNRTDGIPGLTEFYNFKFKNTVGLDGSPRYVALMNQETDVVDAFSTDGLLKKFELVTLEDDKNFFPPYYAIPLIREDVADEYPEIIPVIEELGDVLTDDVMAELNYKVDELQMEPAAVAHDFLVDNSFIK
;
A
#
# COMPACT_ATOMS: atom_id res chain seq x y z
N VAL A 1 56.18 15.10 8.63
CA VAL A 1 55.23 14.47 9.57
C VAL A 1 55.92 14.19 10.91
N GLU A 2 57.17 13.71 10.91
CA GLU A 2 57.95 13.45 12.15
C GLU A 2 58.23 14.67 13.02
N LYS A 3 58.31 15.88 12.43
CA LYS A 3 58.56 17.13 13.19
C LYS A 3 57.34 17.63 13.98
N LEU A 4 56.16 17.14 13.73
CA LEU A 4 54.93 17.51 14.42
C LEU A 4 54.64 16.69 15.67
N VAL A 5 55.34 15.56 15.87
CA VAL A 5 55.09 14.60 16.93
C VAL A 5 56.15 14.60 18.04
N THR A 6 57.29 15.30 17.80
CA THR A 6 58.33 15.43 18.86
C THR A 6 57.84 16.39 19.96
N PRO A 7 57.71 15.91 21.20
CA PRO A 7 57.26 16.77 22.29
C PRO A 7 58.23 17.94 22.46
N VAL A 8 57.69 19.15 22.55
CA VAL A 8 58.41 20.40 22.79
C VAL A 8 59.41 20.33 23.97
N SER A 9 59.24 19.34 24.87
CA SER A 9 60.13 19.07 25.98
C SER A 9 61.57 18.68 25.68
N LEU A 10 61.86 18.27 24.42
CA LEU A 10 63.21 17.86 24.00
C LEU A 10 64.04 19.01 23.47
N GLN A 11 63.50 20.22 23.31
CA GLN A 11 64.23 21.41 22.82
C GLN A 11 64.61 22.40 23.92
N ILE A 12 64.33 22.13 25.19
CA ILE A 12 64.63 23.05 26.28
C ILE A 12 65.84 22.53 27.07
N THR A 13 67.00 22.73 26.57
CA THR A 13 68.24 22.60 27.27
C THR A 13 68.39 23.76 28.27
N GLY A 14 68.17 23.52 29.58
CA GLY A 14 68.43 24.49 30.62
C GLY A 14 67.27 24.83 31.57
N ALA A 15 66.08 24.27 31.39
CA ALA A 15 65.00 24.50 32.36
C ALA A 15 65.17 23.69 33.66
N SER A 16 65.03 24.35 34.81
CA SER A 16 65.10 23.67 36.12
C SER A 16 64.07 22.52 36.19
N LYS A 17 64.41 21.46 36.95
CA LYS A 17 63.50 20.29 37.18
C LYS A 17 62.07 20.73 37.55
N GLU A 18 61.93 21.83 38.22
CA GLU A 18 60.62 22.36 38.65
C GLU A 18 59.80 22.93 37.47
N LYS A 19 60.41 23.61 36.51
CA LYS A 19 59.74 24.09 35.30
C LYS A 19 59.28 22.95 34.41
N GLN A 20 60.08 21.88 34.31
CA GLN A 20 59.70 20.66 33.56
C GLN A 20 58.54 19.92 34.23
N LEU A 21 58.50 19.86 35.57
CA LEU A 21 57.38 19.23 36.29
C LEU A 21 56.07 20.02 36.14
N ARG A 22 56.14 21.35 36.17
CA ARG A 22 54.99 22.25 35.90
C ARG A 22 54.46 22.10 34.48
N ALA A 23 55.33 22.05 33.49
CA ALA A 23 54.98 21.86 32.11
C ALA A 23 54.29 20.49 31.88
N ARG A 24 54.83 19.43 32.46
CA ARG A 24 54.19 18.07 32.41
C ARG A 24 52.83 18.01 33.07
N LYS A 25 52.66 18.72 34.22
CA LYS A 25 51.36 18.80 34.90
C LYS A 25 50.35 19.60 34.05
N LEU A 26 50.75 20.68 33.44
CA LEU A 26 49.94 21.49 32.54
C LEU A 26 49.53 20.69 31.30
N GLN A 27 50.48 19.99 30.68
CA GLN A 27 50.21 19.13 29.49
C GLN A 27 49.21 18.01 29.82
N LYS A 28 49.36 17.34 30.96
CA LYS A 28 48.35 16.32 31.43
C LYS A 28 46.96 16.92 31.68
N ARG A 29 46.91 18.16 32.23
CA ARG A 29 45.62 18.86 32.41
C ARG A 29 44.96 19.24 31.09
N ILE A 30 45.74 19.70 30.11
CA ILE A 30 45.26 20.04 28.76
C ILE A 30 44.74 18.76 28.08
N ILE A 31 45.50 17.67 28.10
CA ILE A 31 45.08 16.38 27.52
C ILE A 31 43.79 15.88 28.20
N ALA A 32 43.70 15.93 29.51
CA ALA A 32 42.48 15.54 30.23
C ALA A 32 41.26 16.42 29.86
N ALA A 33 41.47 17.75 29.78
CA ALA A 33 40.39 18.67 29.39
C ALA A 33 39.93 18.48 27.97
N THR A 34 40.87 18.26 26.99
CA THR A 34 40.52 17.98 25.61
C THR A 34 39.84 16.63 25.44
N SER A 35 40.27 15.59 26.16
CA SER A 35 39.60 14.29 26.17
C SER A 35 38.18 14.37 26.74
N LEU A 36 37.98 15.12 27.80
CA LEU A 36 36.66 15.34 28.43
C LEU A 36 35.72 16.12 27.48
N LEU A 37 36.23 17.13 26.79
CA LEU A 37 35.52 17.92 25.81
C LEU A 37 35.11 17.03 24.60
N LEU A 38 35.99 16.14 24.14
CA LEU A 38 35.72 15.22 23.04
C LEU A 38 34.63 14.21 23.42
N VAL A 39 34.67 13.64 24.63
CA VAL A 39 33.62 12.76 25.16
C VAL A 39 32.28 13.51 25.27
N PHE A 40 32.32 14.76 25.71
CA PHE A 40 31.12 15.60 25.83
C PHE A 40 30.52 15.91 24.45
N ILE A 41 31.36 16.23 23.43
CA ILE A 41 30.92 16.48 22.06
C ILE A 41 30.34 15.19 21.45
N LEU A 42 31.01 14.05 21.60
CA LEU A 42 30.53 12.75 21.10
C LEU A 42 29.23 12.32 21.82
N GLY A 43 29.14 12.56 23.12
CA GLY A 43 27.92 12.32 23.88
C GLY A 43 26.76 13.23 23.46
N TYR A 44 27.05 14.52 23.28
CA TYR A 44 26.05 15.50 22.83
C TYR A 44 25.58 15.24 21.40
N THR A 45 26.48 14.92 20.46
CA THR A 45 26.10 14.56 19.08
C THR A 45 25.35 13.23 19.02
N GLY A 46 25.70 12.25 19.86
CA GLY A 46 24.98 10.99 19.99
C GLY A 46 23.55 11.22 20.50
N ILE A 47 23.37 12.02 21.54
CA ILE A 47 22.06 12.37 22.10
C ILE A 47 21.26 13.26 21.11
N ALA A 48 21.90 14.26 20.48
CA ALA A 48 21.24 15.12 19.50
C ALA A 48 20.77 14.34 18.26
N ASN A 49 21.57 13.40 17.78
CA ASN A 49 21.15 12.51 16.67
C ASN A 49 20.03 11.53 17.07
N HIS A 50 19.90 11.19 18.36
CA HIS A 50 18.81 10.34 18.83
C HIS A 50 17.51 11.14 19.10
N ILE A 51 17.61 12.46 19.28
CA ILE A 51 16.45 13.34 19.51
C ILE A 51 15.88 13.90 18.21
N SER A 52 16.59 13.80 17.07
CA SER A 52 16.14 14.29 15.77
C SER A 52 16.24 13.25 14.64
N SER A 53 15.93 11.98 14.90
CA SER A 53 15.50 11.13 13.81
C SER A 53 14.06 11.51 13.51
N ASP A 54 13.84 12.28 12.43
CA ASP A 54 12.49 12.50 11.93
C ASP A 54 11.83 11.12 11.81
N LYS A 55 10.72 10.93 12.54
CA LYS A 55 9.92 9.71 12.40
C LYS A 55 9.33 9.71 11.00
N VAL A 56 9.74 8.78 10.18
CA VAL A 56 9.28 8.68 8.79
C VAL A 56 8.79 7.27 8.52
N ILE A 57 7.57 7.15 7.99
CA ILE A 57 7.06 5.90 7.44
C ILE A 57 6.79 6.06 5.94
N ARG A 58 6.93 4.97 5.19
CA ARG A 58 6.72 4.93 3.75
C ARG A 58 5.43 4.19 3.44
N ILE A 59 4.44 4.91 2.87
CA ILE A 59 3.18 4.31 2.46
C ILE A 59 3.19 4.12 0.95
N GLY A 60 3.01 2.86 0.53
CA GLY A 60 2.90 2.48 -0.87
C GLY A 60 1.47 2.43 -1.40
N SER A 61 1.31 2.44 -2.73
CA SER A 61 0.03 2.12 -3.37
C SER A 61 0.22 1.26 -4.61
N LYS A 62 -0.78 0.46 -4.94
CA LYS A 62 -0.93 -0.14 -6.26
C LYS A 62 -1.22 0.94 -7.30
N ASP A 63 -1.35 0.55 -8.57
CA ASP A 63 -1.39 1.41 -9.76
C ASP A 63 -2.80 1.76 -10.24
N PHE A 64 -3.78 1.85 -9.34
CA PHE A 64 -5.15 2.24 -9.68
C PHE A 64 -5.75 3.22 -8.66
N THR A 65 -6.80 3.92 -9.08
CA THR A 65 -7.40 5.09 -8.42
C THR A 65 -7.67 4.90 -6.93
N GLU A 66 -8.38 3.85 -6.55
CA GLU A 66 -8.74 3.60 -5.16
C GLU A 66 -7.52 3.50 -4.24
N GLN A 67 -6.48 2.85 -4.73
CA GLN A 67 -5.24 2.69 -3.97
C GLN A 67 -4.48 4.02 -3.80
N HIS A 68 -4.52 4.89 -4.82
CA HIS A 68 -3.96 6.23 -4.72
C HIS A 68 -4.71 7.06 -3.68
N ILE A 69 -6.05 7.01 -3.70
CA ILE A 69 -6.90 7.71 -2.72
C ILE A 69 -6.60 7.21 -1.30
N LEU A 70 -6.59 5.90 -1.08
CA LEU A 70 -6.28 5.31 0.23
C LEU A 70 -4.90 5.74 0.74
N ALA A 71 -3.87 5.63 -0.10
CA ALA A 71 -2.52 5.99 0.30
C ALA A 71 -2.39 7.48 0.67
N HIS A 72 -3.02 8.39 -0.07
CA HIS A 72 -3.05 9.82 0.29
C HIS A 72 -3.86 10.07 1.56
N MET A 73 -5.05 9.47 1.66
CA MET A 73 -5.95 9.62 2.81
C MET A 73 -5.29 9.23 4.13
N PHE A 74 -4.69 8.05 4.18
CA PHE A 74 -4.02 7.57 5.39
C PHE A 74 -2.71 8.31 5.66
N SER A 75 -2.02 8.78 4.63
CA SER A 75 -0.85 9.64 4.83
C SER A 75 -1.23 10.95 5.51
N ASP A 76 -2.25 11.64 4.99
CA ASP A 76 -2.74 12.91 5.55
C ASP A 76 -3.25 12.73 6.99
N LEU A 77 -3.98 11.63 7.23
CA LEU A 77 -4.52 11.34 8.56
C LEU A 77 -3.42 11.05 9.59
N ILE A 78 -2.40 10.27 9.23
CA ILE A 78 -1.26 9.97 10.12
C ILE A 78 -0.48 11.26 10.42
N GLU A 79 -0.16 12.07 9.41
CA GLU A 79 0.55 13.34 9.61
C GLU A 79 -0.26 14.35 10.44
N ALA A 80 -1.60 14.33 10.32
CA ALA A 80 -2.47 15.21 11.11
C ALA A 80 -2.65 14.78 12.58
N ARG A 81 -2.51 13.48 12.87
CA ARG A 81 -2.79 12.90 14.19
C ARG A 81 -1.55 12.51 14.99
N THR A 82 -0.37 12.49 14.35
CA THR A 82 0.90 12.09 14.96
C THR A 82 2.02 13.08 14.62
N ASP A 83 3.22 12.85 15.14
CA ASP A 83 4.45 13.56 14.77
C ASP A 83 5.28 12.82 13.70
N ILE A 84 4.64 11.87 13.01
CA ILE A 84 5.26 11.05 11.97
C ILE A 84 5.06 11.73 10.60
N THR A 85 6.14 11.85 9.84
CA THR A 85 6.11 12.28 8.43
C THR A 85 5.89 11.07 7.53
N VAL A 86 5.10 11.20 6.48
CA VAL A 86 4.83 10.10 5.55
C VAL A 86 5.50 10.35 4.19
N ASP A 87 6.39 9.45 3.81
CA ASP A 87 6.95 9.39 2.45
C ASP A 87 6.02 8.55 1.56
N ARG A 88 5.29 9.21 0.67
CA ARG A 88 4.28 8.61 -0.19
C ARG A 88 4.90 7.98 -1.43
N LYS A 89 4.81 6.65 -1.57
CA LYS A 89 5.28 5.85 -2.70
C LYS A 89 4.09 5.41 -3.57
N ILE A 90 3.50 6.37 -4.26
CA ILE A 90 2.27 6.17 -5.03
C ILE A 90 2.57 5.50 -6.38
N ASN A 91 1.64 4.63 -6.85
CA ASN A 91 1.69 4.01 -8.18
C ASN A 91 2.93 3.12 -8.39
N LEU A 92 3.20 2.21 -7.46
CA LEU A 92 4.34 1.29 -7.55
C LEU A 92 4.13 0.18 -8.61
N GLY A 93 2.90 -0.23 -8.84
CA GLY A 93 2.51 -1.34 -9.71
C GLY A 93 1.48 -2.26 -9.08
N GLY A 94 1.29 -3.46 -9.62
CA GLY A 94 0.32 -4.43 -9.10
C GLY A 94 0.72 -5.08 -7.77
N THR A 95 -0.08 -6.06 -7.33
CA THR A 95 0.03 -6.76 -6.05
C THR A 95 1.45 -7.25 -5.74
N GLN A 96 2.08 -7.95 -6.69
CA GLN A 96 3.40 -8.56 -6.44
C GLN A 96 4.51 -7.51 -6.25
N VAL A 97 4.39 -6.34 -6.90
CA VAL A 97 5.34 -5.23 -6.75
C VAL A 97 5.23 -4.62 -5.37
N CYS A 98 4.01 -4.27 -4.94
CA CYS A 98 3.76 -3.70 -3.61
C CYS A 98 4.13 -4.66 -2.48
N PHE A 99 3.76 -5.94 -2.61
CA PHE A 99 4.12 -6.95 -1.62
C PHE A 99 5.64 -7.16 -1.52
N SER A 100 6.34 -7.17 -2.66
CA SER A 100 7.81 -7.25 -2.67
C SER A 100 8.46 -6.04 -2.00
N ALA A 101 7.94 -4.83 -2.28
CA ALA A 101 8.41 -3.58 -1.68
C ALA A 101 8.18 -3.55 -0.15
N LEU A 102 7.03 -4.07 0.33
CA LEU A 102 6.76 -4.20 1.76
C LEU A 102 7.73 -5.17 2.43
N ARG A 103 7.99 -6.33 1.82
CA ARG A 103 8.91 -7.34 2.34
C ARG A 103 10.37 -6.89 2.35
N SER A 104 10.79 -6.12 1.35
CA SER A 104 12.16 -5.58 1.28
C SER A 104 12.38 -4.38 2.20
N GLY A 105 11.30 -3.76 2.70
CA GLY A 105 11.36 -2.54 3.47
C GLY A 105 11.53 -1.27 2.63
N ASP A 106 11.20 -1.33 1.33
CA ASP A 106 11.12 -0.13 0.48
C ASP A 106 9.87 0.70 0.79
N ILE A 107 8.81 0.03 1.27
CA ILE A 107 7.64 0.62 1.92
C ILE A 107 7.40 -0.04 3.27
N ASP A 108 6.65 0.63 4.14
CA ASP A 108 6.36 0.18 5.50
C ASP A 108 4.90 -0.25 5.68
N LEU A 109 4.01 0.32 4.86
CA LEU A 109 2.58 0.07 4.86
C LEU A 109 2.01 0.22 3.45
N TYR A 110 1.04 -0.62 3.07
CA TYR A 110 0.14 -0.41 1.94
C TYR A 110 -1.19 -1.11 2.20
N PHE A 111 -2.18 -0.85 1.32
CA PHE A 111 -3.50 -1.47 1.41
C PHE A 111 -3.62 -2.58 0.37
N ASP A 112 -4.07 -3.75 0.81
CA ASP A 112 -4.39 -4.86 -0.08
C ASP A 112 -5.83 -5.31 0.17
N TYR A 113 -6.23 -6.40 -0.44
CA TYR A 113 -7.55 -6.97 -0.28
C TYR A 113 -7.44 -8.41 0.21
N SER A 114 -8.35 -8.81 1.11
CA SER A 114 -8.30 -10.11 1.76
C SER A 114 -8.24 -11.28 0.77
N GLY A 115 -9.08 -11.28 -0.26
CA GLY A 115 -9.07 -12.31 -1.31
C GLY A 115 -7.81 -12.32 -2.17
N THR A 116 -7.23 -11.14 -2.45
CA THR A 116 -5.95 -11.03 -3.17
C THR A 116 -4.80 -11.58 -2.33
N ALA A 117 -4.73 -11.20 -1.05
CA ALA A 117 -3.72 -11.72 -0.14
C ALA A 117 -3.84 -13.25 0.02
N TYR A 118 -5.06 -13.78 0.09
CA TYR A 118 -5.34 -15.21 0.20
C TYR A 118 -4.99 -15.97 -1.08
N GLY A 119 -5.54 -15.54 -2.22
CA GLY A 119 -5.45 -16.28 -3.49
C GLY A 119 -4.16 -16.03 -4.27
N ASP A 120 -3.72 -14.76 -4.38
CA ASP A 120 -2.57 -14.39 -5.20
C ASP A 120 -1.24 -14.41 -4.42
N THR A 121 -1.23 -13.92 -3.17
CA THR A 121 0.01 -13.88 -2.38
C THR A 121 0.30 -15.21 -1.69
N LEU A 122 -0.70 -15.80 -1.00
CA LEU A 122 -0.54 -17.09 -0.33
C LEU A 122 -0.76 -18.30 -1.27
N ASN A 123 -1.30 -18.05 -2.45
CA ASN A 123 -1.58 -19.08 -3.46
C ASN A 123 -2.51 -20.20 -2.95
N TYR A 124 -3.53 -19.83 -2.15
CA TYR A 124 -4.58 -20.74 -1.71
C TYR A 124 -5.75 -20.77 -2.70
N PRO A 125 -6.45 -21.91 -2.83
CA PRO A 125 -7.68 -21.97 -3.62
C PRO A 125 -8.71 -20.97 -3.09
N PRO A 126 -9.41 -20.22 -3.96
CA PRO A 126 -10.40 -19.24 -3.52
C PRO A 126 -11.54 -19.88 -2.73
N ILE A 127 -11.96 -19.23 -1.66
CA ILE A 127 -13.10 -19.60 -0.82
C ILE A 127 -13.95 -18.37 -0.56
N SER A 128 -15.24 -18.55 -0.30
CA SER A 128 -16.20 -17.45 -0.06
C SER A 128 -16.41 -17.11 1.42
N ASP A 129 -15.82 -17.85 2.36
CA ASP A 129 -15.93 -17.58 3.80
C ASP A 129 -15.00 -16.40 4.19
N MET A 130 -15.62 -15.25 4.50
CA MET A 130 -14.93 -14.01 4.83
C MET A 130 -14.06 -14.14 6.08
N GLU A 131 -14.55 -14.79 7.12
CA GLU A 131 -13.85 -14.93 8.40
C GLU A 131 -12.64 -15.86 8.26
N GLU A 132 -12.80 -16.96 7.53
CA GLU A 132 -11.72 -17.91 7.25
C GLU A 132 -10.63 -17.25 6.39
N VAL A 133 -11.01 -16.52 5.34
CA VAL A 133 -10.07 -15.76 4.49
C VAL A 133 -9.26 -14.77 5.33
N TYR A 134 -9.94 -13.90 6.09
CA TYR A 134 -9.27 -12.88 6.89
C TYR A 134 -8.36 -13.48 7.96
N THR A 135 -8.85 -14.47 8.71
CA THR A 135 -8.09 -15.10 9.79
C THR A 135 -6.85 -15.83 9.27
N THR A 136 -6.99 -16.53 8.14
CA THR A 136 -5.86 -17.22 7.49
C THR A 136 -4.82 -16.21 7.01
N VAL A 137 -5.23 -15.17 6.29
CA VAL A 137 -4.32 -14.13 5.81
C VAL A 137 -3.58 -13.49 6.99
N LYS A 138 -4.31 -13.11 8.04
CA LYS A 138 -3.72 -12.49 9.23
C LYS A 138 -2.65 -13.36 9.89
N ASN A 139 -2.93 -14.63 10.07
CA ASN A 139 -2.01 -15.56 10.71
C ASN A 139 -0.80 -15.85 9.84
N ASP A 140 -1.01 -16.11 8.55
CA ASP A 140 0.06 -16.55 7.66
C ASP A 140 0.97 -15.38 7.25
N PHE A 141 0.43 -14.18 7.06
CA PHE A 141 1.26 -13.00 6.80
C PHE A 141 2.19 -12.69 7.98
N LYS A 142 1.68 -12.78 9.20
CA LYS A 142 2.52 -12.62 10.39
C LYS A 142 3.58 -13.70 10.50
N ASN A 143 3.18 -14.97 10.38
CA ASN A 143 4.09 -16.11 10.61
C ASN A 143 5.12 -16.29 9.48
N LEU A 144 4.76 -16.06 8.23
CA LEU A 144 5.62 -16.29 7.08
C LEU A 144 6.45 -15.07 6.68
N TYR A 145 5.94 -13.87 6.93
CA TYR A 145 6.53 -12.66 6.38
C TYR A 145 6.85 -11.57 7.42
N GLY A 146 6.40 -11.68 8.68
CA GLY A 146 6.54 -10.63 9.68
C GLY A 146 5.74 -9.38 9.31
N ILE A 147 4.55 -9.58 8.73
CA ILE A 147 3.63 -8.53 8.33
C ILE A 147 2.36 -8.64 9.17
N ASP A 148 1.99 -7.59 9.86
CA ASP A 148 0.72 -7.48 10.58
C ASP A 148 -0.39 -7.06 9.61
N VAL A 149 -1.50 -7.78 9.67
CA VAL A 149 -2.75 -7.47 8.97
C VAL A 149 -3.68 -6.81 9.96
N LEU A 150 -3.95 -5.52 9.75
CA LEU A 150 -4.82 -4.74 10.64
C LEU A 150 -6.30 -5.05 10.37
N LYS A 151 -7.21 -4.41 11.12
CA LYS A 151 -8.65 -4.60 10.95
C LYS A 151 -9.05 -4.32 9.51
N GLN A 152 -9.80 -5.23 8.91
CA GLN A 152 -10.37 -5.03 7.58
C GLN A 152 -11.38 -3.86 7.58
N PHE A 153 -11.46 -3.17 6.46
CA PHE A 153 -12.40 -2.06 6.27
C PHE A 153 -13.80 -2.57 5.90
N ALA A 154 -14.78 -1.68 5.95
CA ALA A 154 -16.16 -2.04 5.68
C ALA A 154 -16.50 -2.21 4.20
N PHE A 155 -15.61 -1.86 3.27
CA PHE A 155 -15.86 -2.01 1.84
C PHE A 155 -15.23 -3.28 1.27
N ASN A 156 -15.94 -3.89 0.33
CA ASN A 156 -15.58 -5.12 -0.37
C ASN A 156 -15.39 -4.82 -1.86
N ASN A 157 -14.18 -4.54 -2.27
CA ASN A 157 -13.83 -4.25 -3.67
C ASN A 157 -13.70 -5.56 -4.48
N THR A 158 -14.84 -6.27 -4.66
CA THR A 158 -14.86 -7.54 -5.36
C THR A 158 -14.75 -7.38 -6.87
N TYR A 159 -14.25 -8.40 -7.54
CA TYR A 159 -14.35 -8.49 -8.99
C TYR A 159 -15.81 -8.64 -9.43
N VAL A 160 -16.14 -7.95 -10.50
CA VAL A 160 -17.40 -8.11 -11.23
C VAL A 160 -17.10 -8.22 -12.72
N LEU A 161 -17.94 -8.93 -13.46
CA LEU A 161 -17.93 -8.83 -14.92
C LEU A 161 -19.00 -7.82 -15.33
N ALA A 162 -18.65 -6.93 -16.24
CA ALA A 162 -19.56 -5.90 -16.71
C ALA A 162 -19.66 -5.92 -18.24
N VAL A 163 -20.84 -5.55 -18.73
CA VAL A 163 -21.19 -5.45 -20.15
C VAL A 163 -21.96 -4.16 -20.39
N THR A 164 -22.06 -3.74 -21.65
CA THR A 164 -22.96 -2.64 -22.02
C THR A 164 -24.43 -3.06 -21.89
N GLN A 165 -25.32 -2.09 -21.71
CA GLN A 165 -26.77 -2.32 -21.70
C GLN A 165 -27.25 -3.01 -22.99
N GLU A 166 -26.66 -2.63 -24.13
CA GLU A 166 -26.95 -3.23 -25.44
C GLU A 166 -26.58 -4.73 -25.45
N THR A 167 -25.37 -5.07 -24.99
CA THR A 167 -24.89 -6.46 -24.91
C THR A 167 -25.75 -7.28 -23.93
N ALA A 168 -26.08 -6.71 -22.75
CA ALA A 168 -26.93 -7.37 -21.77
C ALA A 168 -28.31 -7.69 -22.37
N ALA A 169 -28.94 -6.74 -23.04
CA ALA A 169 -30.24 -6.93 -23.69
C ALA A 169 -30.18 -7.90 -24.85
N ALA A 170 -29.15 -7.83 -25.71
CA ALA A 170 -29.02 -8.69 -26.89
C ALA A 170 -28.87 -10.17 -26.54
N TYR A 171 -28.18 -10.48 -25.43
CA TYR A 171 -27.90 -11.86 -25.01
C TYR A 171 -28.68 -12.28 -23.77
N GLY A 172 -29.49 -11.40 -23.18
CA GLY A 172 -30.26 -11.67 -21.96
C GLY A 172 -29.39 -11.94 -20.73
N LEU A 173 -28.31 -11.14 -20.53
CA LEU A 173 -27.32 -11.34 -19.50
C LEU A 173 -27.73 -10.63 -18.20
N ASN A 174 -27.86 -11.38 -17.12
CA ASN A 174 -28.03 -10.87 -15.76
C ASN A 174 -27.01 -11.47 -14.79
N SER A 175 -26.50 -12.66 -15.08
CA SER A 175 -25.57 -13.39 -14.23
C SER A 175 -24.38 -13.95 -15.02
N ILE A 176 -23.34 -14.38 -14.30
CA ILE A 176 -22.20 -15.08 -14.90
C ILE A 176 -22.65 -16.42 -15.50
N SER A 177 -23.65 -17.09 -14.93
CA SER A 177 -24.24 -18.28 -15.53
C SER A 177 -24.92 -18.00 -16.87
N ASP A 178 -25.52 -16.81 -17.07
CA ASP A 178 -26.05 -16.43 -18.40
C ASP A 178 -24.94 -16.17 -19.39
N LEU A 179 -23.89 -15.43 -18.95
CA LEU A 179 -22.71 -15.20 -19.76
C LEU A 179 -22.06 -16.51 -20.21
N ALA A 180 -21.99 -17.51 -19.33
CA ALA A 180 -21.39 -18.81 -19.64
C ALA A 180 -22.08 -19.53 -20.83
N LYS A 181 -23.38 -19.30 -21.03
CA LYS A 181 -24.14 -19.90 -22.16
C LYS A 181 -23.72 -19.35 -23.54
N VAL A 182 -23.23 -18.10 -23.56
CA VAL A 182 -22.91 -17.36 -24.81
C VAL A 182 -21.45 -16.94 -24.92
N GLY A 183 -20.63 -17.20 -23.93
CA GLY A 183 -19.25 -16.74 -23.79
C GLY A 183 -18.37 -17.04 -25.02
N SER A 184 -18.60 -18.20 -25.70
CA SER A 184 -17.87 -18.56 -26.91
C SER A 184 -18.12 -17.61 -28.10
N SER A 185 -19.10 -16.72 -28.01
CA SER A 185 -19.38 -15.68 -29.00
C SER A 185 -18.82 -14.33 -28.62
N LEU A 186 -18.42 -14.13 -27.36
CA LEU A 186 -18.05 -12.86 -26.77
C LEU A 186 -16.55 -12.75 -26.52
N LYS A 187 -16.02 -11.53 -26.68
CA LYS A 187 -14.63 -11.19 -26.39
C LYS A 187 -14.55 -10.49 -25.03
N ALA A 188 -13.63 -10.89 -24.19
CA ALA A 188 -13.37 -10.21 -22.93
C ALA A 188 -12.09 -9.34 -23.00
N GLY A 189 -12.19 -8.10 -22.53
CA GLY A 189 -11.07 -7.20 -22.29
C GLY A 189 -10.86 -7.06 -20.78
N THR A 190 -9.77 -7.60 -20.24
CA THR A 190 -9.57 -7.70 -18.79
C THR A 190 -8.22 -7.12 -18.39
N THR A 191 -8.06 -6.82 -17.11
CA THR A 191 -6.74 -6.50 -16.58
C THR A 191 -5.77 -7.66 -16.77
N LEU A 192 -4.48 -7.38 -16.84
CA LEU A 192 -3.44 -8.41 -16.94
C LEU A 192 -3.42 -9.30 -15.68
N GLU A 193 -3.73 -8.75 -14.51
CA GLU A 193 -3.89 -9.54 -13.30
C GLU A 193 -5.04 -10.53 -13.44
N PHE A 194 -6.25 -10.06 -13.77
CA PHE A 194 -7.44 -10.92 -13.90
C PHE A 194 -7.29 -11.98 -14.99
N LEU A 195 -6.53 -11.66 -16.06
CA LEU A 195 -6.24 -12.61 -17.14
C LEU A 195 -5.45 -13.85 -16.66
N ASN A 196 -4.63 -13.70 -15.62
CA ASN A 196 -3.65 -14.71 -15.21
C ASN A 196 -3.91 -15.32 -13.81
N ARG A 197 -4.76 -14.72 -12.98
CA ARG A 197 -5.03 -15.17 -11.59
C ARG A 197 -5.93 -16.41 -11.56
N THR A 198 -5.78 -17.22 -10.51
CA THR A 198 -6.66 -18.38 -10.27
C THR A 198 -8.09 -17.99 -9.92
N ASP A 199 -8.30 -16.81 -9.34
CA ASP A 199 -9.59 -16.17 -9.10
C ASP A 199 -10.01 -15.20 -10.22
N GLY A 200 -9.33 -15.23 -11.35
CA GLY A 200 -9.62 -14.49 -12.57
C GLY A 200 -10.14 -15.39 -13.69
N ILE A 201 -9.79 -15.05 -14.96
CA ILE A 201 -10.26 -15.78 -16.16
C ILE A 201 -10.04 -17.29 -16.07
N PRO A 202 -8.84 -17.82 -15.68
CA PRO A 202 -8.62 -19.25 -15.62
C PRO A 202 -9.62 -19.97 -14.70
N GLY A 203 -9.72 -19.56 -13.45
CA GLY A 203 -10.61 -20.21 -12.50
C GLY A 203 -12.08 -19.95 -12.78
N LEU A 204 -12.45 -18.73 -13.19
CA LEU A 204 -13.82 -18.37 -13.54
C LEU A 204 -14.37 -19.24 -14.67
N THR A 205 -13.59 -19.36 -15.75
CA THR A 205 -14.02 -20.14 -16.93
C THR A 205 -14.07 -21.64 -16.64
N GLU A 206 -13.19 -22.16 -15.79
CA GLU A 206 -13.24 -23.52 -15.29
C GLU A 206 -14.48 -23.76 -14.41
N PHE A 207 -14.71 -22.89 -13.40
CA PHE A 207 -15.80 -23.02 -12.43
C PHE A 207 -17.19 -22.93 -13.08
N TYR A 208 -17.38 -21.96 -13.99
CA TYR A 208 -18.63 -21.79 -14.73
C TYR A 208 -18.71 -22.65 -16.00
N ASN A 209 -17.64 -23.41 -16.32
CA ASN A 209 -17.54 -24.33 -17.45
C ASN A 209 -17.85 -23.68 -18.81
N PHE A 210 -17.13 -22.61 -19.15
CA PHE A 210 -17.27 -21.92 -20.44
C PHE A 210 -15.92 -21.42 -20.97
N LYS A 211 -15.94 -20.81 -22.14
CA LYS A 211 -14.78 -20.12 -22.73
C LYS A 211 -15.22 -18.85 -23.40
N PHE A 212 -14.44 -17.80 -23.35
CA PHE A 212 -14.61 -16.64 -24.22
C PHE A 212 -14.13 -16.96 -25.63
N LYS A 213 -14.68 -16.25 -26.62
CA LYS A 213 -14.20 -16.30 -28.03
C LYS A 213 -12.75 -15.83 -28.08
N ASN A 214 -12.41 -14.81 -27.35
CA ASN A 214 -11.06 -14.26 -27.18
C ASN A 214 -10.97 -13.50 -25.87
N THR A 215 -9.77 -13.41 -25.29
CA THR A 215 -9.45 -12.58 -24.14
C THR A 215 -8.25 -11.70 -24.46
N VAL A 216 -8.30 -10.42 -24.05
CA VAL A 216 -7.25 -9.43 -24.28
C VAL A 216 -6.93 -8.74 -22.95
N GLY A 217 -5.64 -8.63 -22.61
CA GLY A 217 -5.19 -7.88 -21.45
C GLY A 217 -5.16 -6.38 -21.75
N LEU A 218 -5.90 -5.59 -20.96
CA LEU A 218 -6.05 -4.15 -21.10
C LEU A 218 -6.14 -3.53 -19.69
N ASP A 219 -5.02 -3.03 -19.16
CA ASP A 219 -5.02 -2.43 -17.81
C ASP A 219 -5.65 -1.02 -17.79
N GLY A 220 -6.23 -0.67 -16.65
CA GLY A 220 -6.81 0.63 -16.39
C GLY A 220 -8.01 0.99 -17.29
N SER A 221 -8.21 2.28 -17.52
CA SER A 221 -9.33 2.81 -18.33
C SER A 221 -9.40 2.32 -19.78
N PRO A 222 -8.31 1.95 -20.48
CA PRO A 222 -8.36 1.36 -21.82
C PRO A 222 -9.32 0.18 -21.99
N ARG A 223 -9.54 -0.67 -20.96
CA ARG A 223 -10.49 -1.79 -21.07
C ARG A 223 -11.94 -1.31 -21.24
N TYR A 224 -12.31 -0.22 -20.56
CA TYR A 224 -13.64 0.39 -20.70
C TYR A 224 -13.80 1.08 -22.06
N VAL A 225 -12.75 1.73 -22.56
CA VAL A 225 -12.77 2.34 -23.89
C VAL A 225 -12.96 1.26 -24.98
N ALA A 226 -12.27 0.15 -24.88
CA ALA A 226 -12.43 -0.99 -25.81
C ALA A 226 -13.85 -1.57 -25.74
N LEU A 227 -14.47 -1.66 -24.56
CA LEU A 227 -15.86 -2.07 -24.40
C LEU A 227 -16.82 -1.09 -25.08
N MET A 228 -16.67 0.20 -24.84
CA MET A 228 -17.54 1.23 -25.43
C MET A 228 -17.38 1.35 -26.96
N ASN A 229 -16.20 1.04 -27.48
CA ASN A 229 -15.93 0.96 -28.93
C ASN A 229 -16.37 -0.38 -29.55
N GLN A 230 -16.94 -1.31 -28.78
CA GLN A 230 -17.33 -2.66 -29.24
C GLN A 230 -16.15 -3.51 -29.76
N GLU A 231 -14.92 -3.19 -29.33
CA GLU A 231 -13.74 -4.00 -29.59
C GLU A 231 -13.73 -5.25 -28.70
N THR A 232 -14.31 -5.11 -27.48
CA THR A 232 -14.62 -6.18 -26.53
C THR A 232 -16.09 -6.12 -26.13
N ASP A 233 -16.63 -7.21 -25.59
CA ASP A 233 -18.04 -7.34 -25.22
C ASP A 233 -18.23 -7.39 -23.70
N VAL A 234 -17.20 -7.81 -22.98
CA VAL A 234 -17.19 -8.01 -21.53
C VAL A 234 -15.90 -7.44 -20.95
N VAL A 235 -15.97 -6.79 -19.78
CA VAL A 235 -14.80 -6.38 -19.02
C VAL A 235 -14.84 -6.96 -17.60
N ASP A 236 -13.67 -7.17 -17.00
CA ASP A 236 -13.57 -7.22 -15.55
C ASP A 236 -13.61 -5.80 -15.00
N ALA A 237 -14.20 -5.65 -13.85
CA ALA A 237 -14.25 -4.39 -13.11
C ALA A 237 -14.19 -4.69 -11.62
N PHE A 238 -13.99 -3.65 -10.83
CA PHE A 238 -14.17 -3.73 -9.39
C PHE A 238 -15.53 -3.14 -9.01
N SER A 239 -16.19 -3.71 -8.03
CA SER A 239 -17.53 -3.25 -7.59
C SER A 239 -17.57 -1.76 -7.21
N THR A 240 -16.42 -1.20 -6.77
CA THR A 240 -16.23 0.20 -6.42
C THR A 240 -15.74 1.08 -7.58
N ASP A 241 -15.60 0.54 -8.80
CA ASP A 241 -15.13 1.31 -9.97
C ASP A 241 -16.12 2.41 -10.37
N GLY A 242 -15.69 3.67 -10.32
CA GLY A 242 -16.51 4.83 -10.73
C GLY A 242 -16.94 4.78 -12.20
N LEU A 243 -16.16 4.10 -13.05
CA LEU A 243 -16.45 3.98 -14.50
C LEU A 243 -17.64 3.05 -14.80
N LEU A 244 -18.03 2.16 -13.88
CA LEU A 244 -19.27 1.37 -14.02
C LEU A 244 -20.50 2.29 -14.11
N LYS A 245 -20.56 3.30 -13.25
CA LYS A 245 -21.63 4.30 -13.24
C LYS A 245 -21.53 5.26 -14.43
N LYS A 246 -20.31 5.72 -14.76
CA LYS A 246 -20.05 6.61 -15.90
C LYS A 246 -20.58 6.06 -17.20
N PHE A 247 -20.30 4.80 -17.49
CA PHE A 247 -20.68 4.15 -18.74
C PHE A 247 -22.02 3.41 -18.64
N GLU A 248 -22.74 3.54 -17.53
CA GLU A 248 -24.03 2.89 -17.26
C GLU A 248 -23.97 1.38 -17.56
N LEU A 249 -22.88 0.71 -17.12
CA LEU A 249 -22.66 -0.69 -17.39
C LEU A 249 -23.57 -1.57 -16.54
N VAL A 250 -23.90 -2.74 -17.09
CA VAL A 250 -24.59 -3.81 -16.36
C VAL A 250 -23.55 -4.73 -15.77
N THR A 251 -23.51 -4.81 -14.45
CA THR A 251 -22.70 -5.80 -13.70
C THR A 251 -23.45 -7.13 -13.64
N LEU A 252 -22.76 -8.22 -13.92
CA LEU A 252 -23.33 -9.56 -13.90
C LEU A 252 -23.22 -10.15 -12.49
N GLU A 253 -24.30 -10.70 -11.99
CA GLU A 253 -24.34 -11.38 -10.70
C GLU A 253 -23.44 -12.63 -10.70
N ASP A 254 -22.59 -12.78 -9.69
CA ASP A 254 -21.85 -14.02 -9.43
C ASP A 254 -22.77 -15.00 -8.70
N ASP A 255 -23.71 -15.58 -9.45
CA ASP A 255 -24.81 -16.42 -8.96
C ASP A 255 -24.37 -17.77 -8.35
N LYS A 256 -23.08 -18.11 -8.44
CA LYS A 256 -22.50 -19.30 -7.81
C LYS A 256 -21.45 -18.98 -6.73
N ASN A 257 -21.23 -17.69 -6.40
CA ASN A 257 -20.28 -17.22 -5.40
C ASN A 257 -18.85 -17.74 -5.66
N PHE A 258 -18.37 -17.54 -6.89
CA PHE A 258 -17.00 -17.90 -7.28
C PHE A 258 -15.97 -16.98 -6.65
N PHE A 259 -16.24 -15.66 -6.64
CA PHE A 259 -15.28 -14.70 -6.13
C PHE A 259 -15.15 -14.76 -4.61
N PRO A 260 -13.92 -14.80 -4.08
CA PRO A 260 -13.70 -14.64 -2.65
C PRO A 260 -14.05 -13.22 -2.20
N PRO A 261 -14.17 -12.98 -0.89
CA PRO A 261 -14.33 -11.62 -0.37
C PRO A 261 -13.03 -10.82 -0.55
N TYR A 262 -13.15 -9.57 -1.00
CA TYR A 262 -12.02 -8.64 -1.21
C TYR A 262 -12.16 -7.41 -0.31
N TYR A 263 -12.33 -7.61 0.98
CA TYR A 263 -12.31 -6.51 1.93
C TYR A 263 -10.93 -5.89 2.02
N ALA A 264 -10.86 -4.57 1.98
CA ALA A 264 -9.57 -3.88 2.08
C ALA A 264 -8.94 -4.11 3.46
N ILE A 265 -7.65 -4.41 3.45
CA ILE A 265 -6.85 -4.70 4.63
C ILE A 265 -5.56 -3.87 4.60
N PRO A 266 -5.25 -3.10 5.67
CA PRO A 266 -3.95 -2.49 5.80
C PRO A 266 -2.90 -3.56 6.15
N LEU A 267 -1.80 -3.58 5.42
CA LEU A 267 -0.65 -4.45 5.63
C LEU A 267 0.53 -3.61 6.10
N ILE A 268 1.02 -3.86 7.31
CA ILE A 268 2.13 -3.14 7.91
C ILE A 268 3.23 -4.11 8.34
N ARG A 269 4.48 -3.74 8.18
CA ARG A 269 5.60 -4.50 8.72
C ARG A 269 5.53 -4.55 10.24
N GLU A 270 5.79 -5.72 10.84
CA GLU A 270 5.73 -5.92 12.29
C GLU A 270 6.70 -5.00 13.05
N ASP A 271 7.93 -4.83 12.54
CA ASP A 271 8.92 -3.94 13.15
C ASP A 271 8.49 -2.47 13.15
N VAL A 272 7.74 -2.02 12.13
CA VAL A 272 7.20 -0.66 12.05
C VAL A 272 5.98 -0.49 12.96
N ALA A 273 5.11 -1.50 13.04
CA ALA A 273 3.97 -1.50 13.96
C ALA A 273 4.43 -1.47 15.43
N ASP A 274 5.52 -2.17 15.75
CA ASP A 274 6.13 -2.16 17.09
C ASP A 274 6.84 -0.83 17.39
N GLU A 275 7.47 -0.20 16.38
CA GLU A 275 8.17 1.09 16.54
C GLU A 275 7.20 2.26 16.65
N TYR A 276 6.09 2.24 15.90
CA TYR A 276 5.07 3.31 15.83
C TYR A 276 3.66 2.80 16.13
N PRO A 277 3.39 2.23 17.32
CA PRO A 277 2.08 1.64 17.63
C PRO A 277 0.93 2.65 17.61
N GLU A 278 1.24 3.96 17.71
CA GLU A 278 0.27 5.04 17.64
C GLU A 278 -0.44 5.17 16.29
N ILE A 279 0.13 4.63 15.19
CA ILE A 279 -0.52 4.71 13.86
C ILE A 279 -1.64 3.69 13.70
N ILE A 280 -1.63 2.58 14.42
CA ILE A 280 -2.63 1.51 14.29
C ILE A 280 -4.04 2.03 14.54
N PRO A 281 -4.37 2.64 15.70
CA PRO A 281 -5.71 3.16 15.93
C PRO A 281 -6.09 4.30 14.95
N VAL A 282 -5.12 5.07 14.45
CA VAL A 282 -5.36 6.11 13.44
C VAL A 282 -5.82 5.50 12.13
N ILE A 283 -5.20 4.39 11.70
CA ILE A 283 -5.59 3.67 10.48
C ILE A 283 -6.96 3.02 10.67
N GLU A 284 -7.22 2.37 11.81
CA GLU A 284 -8.46 1.66 12.06
C GLU A 284 -9.68 2.58 12.25
N GLU A 285 -9.47 3.87 12.57
CA GLU A 285 -10.54 4.88 12.74
C GLU A 285 -11.41 5.03 11.48
N LEU A 286 -10.83 4.93 10.29
CA LEU A 286 -11.55 5.05 9.02
C LEU A 286 -12.19 3.73 8.55
N GLY A 287 -11.81 2.60 9.13
CA GLY A 287 -12.19 1.28 8.63
C GLY A 287 -13.70 1.06 8.50
N ASP A 288 -14.49 1.56 9.45
CA ASP A 288 -15.95 1.41 9.44
C ASP A 288 -16.67 2.54 8.64
N VAL A 289 -15.95 3.61 8.27
CA VAL A 289 -16.50 4.75 7.52
C VAL A 289 -16.37 4.55 6.02
N LEU A 290 -15.30 3.88 5.59
CA LEU A 290 -15.05 3.57 4.19
C LEU A 290 -15.93 2.37 3.78
N THR A 291 -17.13 2.65 3.31
CA THR A 291 -18.08 1.66 2.75
C THR A 291 -17.96 1.58 1.23
N ASP A 292 -18.59 0.58 0.61
CA ASP A 292 -18.63 0.42 -0.85
C ASP A 292 -19.12 1.70 -1.54
N ASP A 293 -20.22 2.29 -1.04
CA ASP A 293 -20.79 3.53 -1.61
C ASP A 293 -19.84 4.72 -1.48
N VAL A 294 -19.15 4.85 -0.34
CA VAL A 294 -18.16 5.93 -0.12
C VAL A 294 -17.00 5.76 -1.08
N MET A 295 -16.44 4.56 -1.19
CA MET A 295 -15.31 4.33 -2.08
C MET A 295 -15.69 4.50 -3.55
N ALA A 296 -16.87 4.04 -3.97
CA ALA A 296 -17.36 4.26 -5.34
C ALA A 296 -17.53 5.75 -5.65
N GLU A 297 -18.00 6.57 -4.69
CA GLU A 297 -18.09 8.02 -4.87
C GLU A 297 -16.71 8.67 -5.00
N LEU A 298 -15.76 8.30 -4.15
CA LEU A 298 -14.40 8.84 -4.19
C LEU A 298 -13.69 8.47 -5.50
N ASN A 299 -13.81 7.21 -5.94
CA ASN A 299 -13.28 6.75 -7.21
C ASN A 299 -13.91 7.51 -8.39
N TYR A 300 -15.23 7.74 -8.35
CA TYR A 300 -15.93 8.52 -9.37
C TYR A 300 -15.41 9.97 -9.50
N LYS A 301 -15.09 10.62 -8.36
CA LYS A 301 -14.52 11.98 -8.37
C LYS A 301 -13.18 12.03 -9.13
N VAL A 302 -12.36 11.01 -8.99
CA VAL A 302 -11.08 10.94 -9.70
C VAL A 302 -11.29 10.51 -11.15
N ASP A 303 -11.97 9.39 -11.38
CA ASP A 303 -12.02 8.75 -12.71
C ASP A 303 -12.90 9.53 -13.69
N GLU A 304 -14.00 10.13 -13.20
CA GLU A 304 -14.94 10.88 -14.03
C GLU A 304 -14.73 12.40 -13.96
N LEU A 305 -14.65 12.96 -12.74
CA LEU A 305 -14.52 14.40 -12.58
C LEU A 305 -13.07 14.88 -12.72
N GLN A 306 -12.13 13.94 -12.94
CA GLN A 306 -10.70 14.21 -13.16
C GLN A 306 -10.04 15.00 -12.03
N MET A 307 -10.53 14.80 -10.80
CA MET A 307 -9.92 15.39 -9.62
C MET A 307 -8.64 14.62 -9.25
N GLU A 308 -7.68 15.31 -8.67
CA GLU A 308 -6.46 14.67 -8.19
C GLU A 308 -6.77 13.76 -6.99
N PRO A 309 -6.28 12.52 -6.94
CA PRO A 309 -6.51 11.58 -5.83
C PRO A 309 -6.17 12.17 -4.45
N ALA A 310 -5.08 12.95 -4.38
CA ALA A 310 -4.67 13.63 -3.15
C ALA A 310 -5.71 14.65 -2.68
N ALA A 311 -6.30 15.42 -3.60
CA ALA A 311 -7.34 16.39 -3.26
C ALA A 311 -8.62 15.69 -2.80
N VAL A 312 -9.05 14.62 -3.50
CA VAL A 312 -10.23 13.83 -3.12
C VAL A 312 -10.07 13.22 -1.72
N ALA A 313 -8.90 12.68 -1.42
CA ALA A 313 -8.57 12.11 -0.11
C ALA A 313 -8.61 13.18 1.00
N HIS A 314 -7.96 14.31 0.75
CA HIS A 314 -7.89 15.43 1.70
C HIS A 314 -9.29 16.02 1.98
N ASP A 315 -10.04 16.33 0.93
CA ASP A 315 -11.40 16.90 1.05
C ASP A 315 -12.33 15.96 1.84
N PHE A 316 -12.26 14.65 1.58
CA PHE A 316 -13.01 13.66 2.36
C PHE A 316 -12.71 13.72 3.85
N LEU A 317 -11.43 13.81 4.22
CA LEU A 317 -11.02 13.89 5.63
C LEU A 317 -11.48 15.20 6.29
N VAL A 318 -11.41 16.33 5.58
CA VAL A 318 -11.88 17.64 6.08
C VAL A 318 -13.41 17.65 6.22
N ASP A 319 -14.15 17.23 5.19
CA ASP A 319 -15.62 17.24 5.17
C ASP A 319 -16.21 16.36 6.27
N ASN A 320 -15.53 15.27 6.62
CA ASN A 320 -15.93 14.37 7.70
C ASN A 320 -15.27 14.68 9.06
N SER A 321 -14.55 15.80 9.17
CA SER A 321 -13.92 16.29 10.40
C SER A 321 -12.85 15.36 10.99
N PHE A 322 -12.21 14.56 10.19
CA PHE A 322 -11.06 13.74 10.60
C PHE A 322 -9.78 14.58 10.73
N ILE A 323 -9.63 15.59 9.88
CA ILE A 323 -8.55 16.60 9.94
C ILE A 323 -9.14 18.01 9.87
N LYS A 324 -8.28 19.04 10.06
CA LYS A 324 -8.72 20.46 10.08
C LYS A 324 -8.38 21.16 8.78
#